data_44bfa4219c03875c0af512e1942b8006
#
_entry.id   44bfa4219c03875c0af512e1942b8006
#
_cell.length_a   1.000
_cell.length_b   1.000
_cell.length_c   1.000
_cell.angle_alpha   90.00
_cell.angle_beta   90.00
_cell.angle_gamma   90.00
#
_symmetry.space_group_name_H-M   'P 1'
#
loop_
_entity.id
_entity.type
_entity.pdbx_description
1 polymer ?
#
loop_
_entity_poly.entity_id
_entity_poly.type
_entity_poly.pdbx_seq_one_letter_code
_entity_poly.pdbx_strand_id
1 'polypeptide(L)'
;AARPDLALSSDFIAGHPGEGDADHRATLKLIEDIGFASAFSFRYSARPGTPAAGMAGMVDEAVADQRLREIQALLSDQQYRFNQSRMGMDIPVLVTGPGRLPGQMSGRSPWLEPVHFPSSGDLTGQTVTIRITVTKPNSLGGELLADTKPQTSERDAA
;
A
#
# COMPACT_ATOMS: atom_id res chain seq x y z
N ALA A 1 6.05 18.83 -11.92
CA ALA A 1 5.88 17.38 -11.94
C ALA A 1 4.69 17.03 -12.82
N ALA A 2 4.78 15.96 -13.63
CA ALA A 2 3.71 15.57 -14.55
C ALA A 2 2.46 15.03 -13.81
N ARG A 3 2.67 14.33 -12.68
CA ARG A 3 1.62 13.73 -11.84
C ARG A 3 2.01 13.83 -10.36
N PRO A 4 1.74 14.98 -9.69
CA PRO A 4 2.08 15.18 -8.29
C PRO A 4 1.24 14.33 -7.33
N ASP A 5 0.11 13.83 -7.79
CA ASP A 5 -0.84 12.97 -7.09
C ASP A 5 -0.54 11.46 -7.19
N LEU A 6 0.50 11.10 -7.96
CA LEU A 6 0.87 9.71 -8.18
C LEU A 6 1.38 9.07 -6.89
N ALA A 7 0.76 7.96 -6.49
CA ALA A 7 1.26 7.10 -5.43
C ALA A 7 2.00 5.91 -6.06
N LEU A 8 3.23 5.68 -5.61
CA LEU A 8 4.05 4.58 -6.07
C LEU A 8 4.02 3.43 -5.06
N SER A 9 4.05 2.21 -5.58
CA SER A 9 4.23 0.99 -4.79
C SER A 9 5.32 0.12 -5.40
N SER A 10 5.95 -0.72 -4.59
CA SER A 10 7.01 -1.64 -5.04
C SER A 10 7.07 -2.89 -4.16
N ASP A 11 7.83 -3.88 -4.65
CA ASP A 11 8.21 -5.07 -3.90
C ASP A 11 9.74 -5.07 -3.71
N PHE A 12 10.19 -5.37 -2.48
CA PHE A 12 11.59 -5.42 -2.10
C PHE A 12 11.96 -6.81 -1.59
N ILE A 13 13.15 -7.28 -1.98
CA ILE A 13 13.72 -8.54 -1.47
C ILE A 13 15.06 -8.21 -0.81
N ALA A 14 15.18 -8.51 0.49
CA ALA A 14 16.42 -8.40 1.23
C ALA A 14 17.17 -9.72 1.26
N GLY A 15 18.51 -9.68 1.20
CA GLY A 15 19.34 -10.87 1.30
C GLY A 15 19.43 -11.68 0.01
N HIS A 16 19.24 -11.08 -1.15
CA HIS A 16 19.49 -11.74 -2.44
C HIS A 16 20.96 -12.20 -2.52
N PRO A 17 21.27 -13.39 -3.11
CA PRO A 17 22.65 -13.83 -3.28
C PRO A 17 23.52 -12.75 -3.93
N GLY A 18 24.65 -12.46 -3.29
CA GLY A 18 25.60 -11.41 -3.72
C GLY A 18 25.29 -10.00 -3.21
N GLU A 19 24.17 -9.77 -2.51
CA GLU A 19 23.85 -8.47 -1.91
C GLU A 19 24.86 -8.11 -0.82
N GLY A 20 25.62 -7.04 -1.06
CA GLY A 20 26.55 -6.46 -0.09
C GLY A 20 25.94 -5.30 0.72
N ASP A 21 26.68 -4.75 1.68
CA ASP A 21 26.23 -3.62 2.49
C ASP A 21 26.03 -2.35 1.65
N ALA A 22 26.80 -2.19 0.57
CA ALA A 22 26.63 -1.06 -0.35
C ALA A 22 25.29 -1.14 -1.09
N ASP A 23 24.88 -2.34 -1.51
CA ASP A 23 23.63 -2.57 -2.23
C ASP A 23 22.43 -2.35 -1.28
N HIS A 24 22.53 -2.85 -0.04
CA HIS A 24 21.50 -2.60 0.97
C HIS A 24 21.33 -1.10 1.26
N ARG A 25 22.42 -0.35 1.45
CA ARG A 25 22.37 1.11 1.62
C ARG A 25 21.77 1.82 0.42
N ALA A 26 22.09 1.36 -0.80
CA ALA A 26 21.50 1.92 -2.02
C ALA A 26 19.98 1.64 -2.09
N THR A 27 19.53 0.48 -1.64
CA THR A 27 18.10 0.14 -1.53
C THR A 27 17.40 1.05 -0.53
N LEU A 28 17.94 1.26 0.67
CA LEU A 28 17.36 2.18 1.66
C LEU A 28 17.28 3.61 1.12
N LYS A 29 18.37 4.07 0.46
CA LYS A 29 18.38 5.39 -0.15
C LYS A 29 17.34 5.54 -1.26
N LEU A 30 17.16 4.53 -2.10
CA LEU A 30 16.11 4.52 -3.13
C LEU A 30 14.72 4.67 -2.50
N ILE A 31 14.45 3.92 -1.42
CA ILE A 31 13.19 4.00 -0.69
C ILE A 31 12.97 5.41 -0.14
N GLU A 32 14.00 6.01 0.47
CA GLU A 32 13.94 7.38 0.99
C GLU A 32 13.66 8.41 -0.10
N ASP A 33 14.38 8.32 -1.23
CA ASP A 33 14.32 9.29 -2.32
C ASP A 33 12.94 9.26 -3.04
N ILE A 34 12.33 8.09 -3.17
CA ILE A 34 11.06 7.93 -3.89
C ILE A 34 9.86 8.23 -3.00
N GLY A 35 9.84 7.76 -1.74
CA GLY A 35 8.71 7.94 -0.84
C GLY A 35 7.49 7.11 -1.27
N PHE A 36 7.56 5.79 -1.12
CA PHE A 36 6.49 4.89 -1.50
C PHE A 36 5.24 5.06 -0.63
N ALA A 37 4.07 5.07 -1.27
CA ALA A 37 2.78 5.09 -0.58
C ALA A 37 2.48 3.74 0.11
N SER A 38 2.90 2.65 -0.52
CA SER A 38 2.86 1.30 0.05
C SER A 38 3.94 0.44 -0.60
N ALA A 39 4.43 -0.57 0.10
CA ALA A 39 5.33 -1.55 -0.50
C ALA A 39 5.29 -2.86 0.29
N PHE A 40 5.61 -3.95 -0.40
CA PHE A 40 5.85 -5.24 0.23
C PHE A 40 7.35 -5.49 0.31
N SER A 41 7.78 -6.18 1.35
CA SER A 41 9.18 -6.54 1.51
C SER A 41 9.31 -7.95 2.08
N PHE A 42 10.25 -8.71 1.54
CA PHE A 42 10.43 -10.11 1.84
C PHE A 42 11.92 -10.41 2.02
N ARG A 43 12.23 -11.39 2.85
CA ARG A 43 13.55 -12.02 2.82
C ARG A 43 13.65 -12.90 1.58
N TYR A 44 14.81 -12.90 0.94
CA TYR A 44 15.09 -13.84 -0.14
C TYR A 44 14.85 -15.27 0.32
N SER A 45 14.18 -16.04 -0.54
CA SER A 45 13.95 -17.47 -0.35
C SER A 45 14.27 -18.20 -1.65
N ALA A 46 15.24 -19.08 -1.62
CA ALA A 46 15.64 -19.84 -2.78
C ALA A 46 14.46 -20.65 -3.34
N ARG A 47 14.20 -20.50 -4.62
CA ARG A 47 13.16 -21.26 -5.33
C ARG A 47 13.82 -22.27 -6.26
N PRO A 48 13.55 -23.58 -6.13
CA PRO A 48 14.10 -24.58 -7.04
C PRO A 48 13.87 -24.22 -8.50
N GLY A 49 14.90 -24.40 -9.33
CA GLY A 49 14.84 -24.10 -10.76
C GLY A 49 15.07 -22.65 -11.15
N THR A 50 15.28 -21.74 -10.19
CA THR A 50 15.65 -20.34 -10.50
C THR A 50 17.18 -20.19 -10.55
N PRO A 51 17.73 -19.31 -11.44
CA PRO A 51 19.17 -19.01 -11.45
C PRO A 51 19.70 -18.57 -10.08
N ALA A 52 18.94 -17.76 -9.34
CA ALA A 52 19.34 -17.23 -8.03
C ALA A 52 19.54 -18.35 -6.98
N ALA A 53 18.82 -19.48 -7.08
CA ALA A 53 19.00 -20.61 -6.17
C ALA A 53 20.37 -21.30 -6.30
N GLY A 54 21.05 -21.14 -7.44
CA GLY A 54 22.40 -21.68 -7.71
C GLY A 54 23.53 -20.65 -7.60
N MET A 55 23.22 -19.40 -7.24
CA MET A 55 24.23 -18.35 -7.11
C MET A 55 25.09 -18.55 -5.86
N ALA A 56 26.37 -18.20 -6.00
CA ALA A 56 27.26 -18.06 -4.85
C ALA A 56 26.96 -16.75 -4.08
N GLY A 57 27.52 -16.64 -2.87
CA GLY A 57 27.39 -15.40 -2.08
C GLY A 57 26.03 -15.30 -1.38
N MET A 58 25.47 -16.40 -0.90
CA MET A 58 24.31 -16.38 -0.04
C MET A 58 24.57 -15.49 1.17
N VAL A 59 23.64 -14.57 1.43
CA VAL A 59 23.69 -13.68 2.60
C VAL A 59 23.33 -14.49 3.84
N ASP A 60 24.07 -14.26 4.92
CA ASP A 60 23.76 -14.85 6.22
C ASP A 60 22.32 -14.51 6.65
N GLU A 61 21.63 -15.49 7.23
CA GLU A 61 20.21 -15.36 7.56
C GLU A 61 19.94 -14.22 8.55
N ALA A 62 20.81 -14.06 9.56
CA ALA A 62 20.65 -12.98 10.54
C ALA A 62 20.88 -11.62 9.92
N VAL A 63 21.80 -11.50 8.94
CA VAL A 63 22.05 -10.27 8.18
C VAL A 63 20.85 -9.97 7.28
N ALA A 64 20.32 -10.96 6.57
CA ALA A 64 19.15 -10.78 5.72
C ALA A 64 17.90 -10.34 6.53
N ASP A 65 17.70 -10.93 7.72
CA ASP A 65 16.63 -10.54 8.62
C ASP A 65 16.81 -9.12 9.18
N GLN A 66 18.03 -8.71 9.49
CA GLN A 66 18.31 -7.33 9.90
C GLN A 66 17.98 -6.35 8.78
N ARG A 67 18.48 -6.60 7.58
CA ARG A 67 18.22 -5.76 6.40
C ARG A 67 16.74 -5.65 6.09
N LEU A 68 16.00 -6.76 6.19
CA LEU A 68 14.55 -6.75 6.02
C LEU A 68 13.86 -5.86 7.05
N ARG A 69 14.25 -5.94 8.33
CA ARG A 69 13.69 -5.07 9.37
C ARG A 69 13.94 -3.58 9.10
N GLU A 70 15.13 -3.22 8.63
CA GLU A 70 15.47 -1.84 8.28
C GLU A 70 14.60 -1.32 7.12
N ILE A 71 14.44 -2.11 6.06
CA ILE A 71 13.53 -1.81 4.94
C ILE A 71 12.10 -1.64 5.44
N GLN A 72 11.60 -2.58 6.25
CA GLN A 72 10.23 -2.55 6.78
C GLN A 72 9.96 -1.33 7.67
N ALA A 73 10.91 -0.94 8.50
CA ALA A 73 10.78 0.24 9.34
C ALA A 73 10.62 1.52 8.50
N LEU A 74 11.47 1.67 7.48
CA LEU A 74 11.43 2.83 6.59
C LEU A 74 10.14 2.88 5.77
N LEU A 75 9.73 1.77 5.17
CA LEU A 75 8.48 1.67 4.40
C LEU A 75 7.24 1.92 5.27
N SER A 76 7.23 1.40 6.50
CA SER A 76 6.12 1.62 7.44
C SER A 76 5.99 3.08 7.83
N ASP A 77 7.09 3.78 8.05
CA ASP A 77 7.09 5.22 8.34
C ASP A 77 6.58 6.03 7.13
N GLN A 78 7.01 5.70 5.91
CA GLN A 78 6.54 6.35 4.69
C GLN A 78 5.03 6.14 4.49
N GLN A 79 4.54 4.91 4.62
CA GLN A 79 3.12 4.58 4.50
C GLN A 79 2.29 5.32 5.57
N TYR A 80 2.78 5.38 6.80
CA TYR A 80 2.11 6.12 7.86
C TYR A 80 2.00 7.61 7.53
N ARG A 81 3.08 8.25 7.09
CA ARG A 81 3.07 9.66 6.65
C ARG A 81 2.15 9.88 5.46
N PHE A 82 2.16 8.97 4.48
CA PHE A 82 1.25 9.03 3.35
C PHE A 82 -0.21 8.97 3.81
N ASN A 83 -0.57 8.03 4.69
CA ASN A 83 -1.92 7.95 5.25
C ASN A 83 -2.29 9.21 6.04
N GLN A 84 -1.38 9.71 6.88
CA GLN A 84 -1.59 10.95 7.64
C GLN A 84 -1.89 12.16 6.73
N SER A 85 -1.25 12.25 5.59
CA SER A 85 -1.49 13.34 4.63
C SER A 85 -2.88 13.28 3.98
N ARG A 86 -3.65 12.20 4.16
CA ARG A 86 -5.02 12.04 3.67
C ARG A 86 -6.07 12.51 4.68
N MET A 87 -5.69 12.81 5.91
CA MET A 87 -6.60 13.28 6.95
C MET A 87 -7.38 14.52 6.49
N GLY A 88 -8.70 14.48 6.64
CA GLY A 88 -9.61 15.55 6.24
C GLY A 88 -9.93 15.63 4.74
N MET A 89 -9.32 14.80 3.91
CA MET A 89 -9.62 14.76 2.48
C MET A 89 -10.93 14.04 2.20
N ASP A 90 -11.64 14.53 1.18
CA ASP A 90 -12.79 13.85 0.58
C ASP A 90 -12.28 13.05 -0.62
N ILE A 91 -12.38 11.73 -0.56
CA ILE A 91 -11.84 10.83 -1.59
C ILE A 91 -12.91 9.90 -2.15
N PRO A 92 -12.86 9.56 -3.43
CA PRO A 92 -13.69 8.50 -3.99
C PRO A 92 -13.22 7.14 -3.48
N VAL A 93 -14.14 6.28 -3.05
CA VAL A 93 -13.86 4.94 -2.54
C VAL A 93 -14.73 3.94 -3.29
N LEU A 94 -14.10 2.97 -3.96
CA LEU A 94 -14.80 1.83 -4.53
C LEU A 94 -15.14 0.84 -3.41
N VAL A 95 -16.42 0.67 -3.12
CA VAL A 95 -16.89 -0.22 -2.05
C VAL A 95 -16.76 -1.68 -2.50
N THR A 96 -16.04 -2.47 -1.73
CA THR A 96 -15.76 -3.89 -2.05
C THR A 96 -16.62 -4.87 -1.28
N GLY A 97 -17.29 -4.42 -0.21
CA GLY A 97 -18.21 -5.24 0.58
C GLY A 97 -18.29 -4.82 2.04
N PRO A 98 -18.91 -5.65 2.89
CA PRO A 98 -18.98 -5.42 4.33
C PRO A 98 -17.59 -5.35 4.97
N GLY A 99 -17.44 -4.48 5.98
CA GLY A 99 -16.28 -4.43 6.85
C GLY A 99 -16.32 -5.53 7.93
N ARG A 100 -15.36 -5.49 8.84
CA ARG A 100 -15.26 -6.48 9.93
C ARG A 100 -16.25 -6.23 11.06
N LEU A 101 -16.71 -4.99 11.22
CA LEU A 101 -17.63 -4.61 12.29
C LEU A 101 -19.07 -4.53 11.74
N PRO A 102 -20.09 -4.84 12.57
CA PRO A 102 -21.48 -4.66 12.18
C PRO A 102 -21.76 -3.21 11.74
N GLY A 103 -22.49 -3.03 10.64
CA GLY A 103 -22.81 -1.71 10.09
C GLY A 103 -21.63 -0.99 9.45
N GLN A 104 -20.51 -1.68 9.21
CA GLN A 104 -19.34 -1.13 8.53
C GLN A 104 -19.23 -1.66 7.11
N MET A 105 -18.89 -0.77 6.17
CA MET A 105 -18.46 -1.13 4.82
C MET A 105 -16.95 -0.97 4.68
N SER A 106 -16.40 -1.66 3.70
CA SER A 106 -14.99 -1.60 3.31
C SER A 106 -14.87 -1.32 1.82
N GLY A 107 -13.87 -0.55 1.45
CA GLY A 107 -13.59 -0.23 0.05
C GLY A 107 -12.11 0.02 -0.20
N ARG A 108 -11.80 0.50 -1.41
CA ARG A 108 -10.45 0.87 -1.83
C ARG A 108 -10.41 2.33 -2.24
N SER A 109 -9.39 3.03 -1.73
CA SER A 109 -9.05 4.39 -2.16
C SER A 109 -8.48 4.38 -3.59
N PRO A 110 -8.29 5.55 -4.24
CA PRO A 110 -7.58 5.65 -5.52
C PRO A 110 -6.13 5.14 -5.46
N TRP A 111 -5.56 5.05 -4.27
CA TRP A 111 -4.20 4.55 -4.02
C TRP A 111 -4.18 3.12 -3.48
N LEU A 112 -5.32 2.42 -3.56
CA LEU A 112 -5.54 1.02 -3.15
C LEU A 112 -5.52 0.75 -1.65
N GLU A 113 -5.37 1.77 -0.77
CA GLU A 113 -5.50 1.55 0.67
C GLU A 113 -6.92 1.10 1.03
N PRO A 114 -7.05 0.18 2.00
CA PRO A 114 -8.35 -0.14 2.59
C PRO A 114 -8.96 1.07 3.27
N VAL A 115 -10.24 1.34 2.97
CA VAL A 115 -11.03 2.39 3.64
C VAL A 115 -12.22 1.75 4.32
N HIS A 116 -12.44 2.06 5.59
CA HIS A 116 -13.54 1.56 6.39
C HIS A 116 -14.44 2.71 6.84
N PHE A 117 -15.75 2.56 6.69
CA PHE A 117 -16.71 3.61 7.04
C PHE A 117 -18.06 3.00 7.45
N PRO A 118 -18.85 3.65 8.31
CA PRO A 118 -20.19 3.21 8.67
C PRO A 118 -21.16 3.40 7.50
N SER A 119 -22.08 2.46 7.32
CA SER A 119 -23.21 2.57 6.39
C SER A 119 -24.41 1.76 6.87
N SER A 120 -25.59 2.29 6.66
CA SER A 120 -26.85 1.59 6.96
C SER A 120 -27.34 0.68 5.81
N GLY A 121 -26.72 0.80 4.63
CA GLY A 121 -27.08 0.05 3.43
C GLY A 121 -25.88 -0.65 2.80
N ASP A 122 -26.18 -1.62 1.93
CA ASP A 122 -25.16 -2.26 1.09
C ASP A 122 -24.85 -1.35 -0.11
N LEU A 123 -23.60 -0.91 -0.16
CA LEU A 123 -23.05 -0.06 -1.23
C LEU A 123 -22.04 -0.81 -2.10
N THR A 124 -21.97 -2.12 -2.01
CA THR A 124 -21.00 -2.96 -2.74
C THR A 124 -21.03 -2.68 -4.24
N GLY A 125 -19.86 -2.48 -4.83
CA GLY A 125 -19.67 -2.16 -6.25
C GLY A 125 -19.89 -0.69 -6.62
N GLN A 126 -20.32 0.15 -5.68
CA GLN A 126 -20.49 1.59 -5.91
C GLN A 126 -19.20 2.35 -5.57
N THR A 127 -18.99 3.47 -6.24
CA THR A 127 -17.97 4.46 -5.84
C THR A 127 -18.66 5.57 -5.06
N VAL A 128 -18.24 5.76 -3.83
CA VAL A 128 -18.81 6.74 -2.89
C VAL A 128 -17.73 7.73 -2.43
N THR A 129 -18.13 8.93 -2.03
CA THR A 129 -17.21 9.91 -1.46
C THR A 129 -17.13 9.74 0.05
N ILE A 130 -15.91 9.54 0.55
CA ILE A 130 -15.62 9.38 1.98
C ILE A 130 -14.73 10.52 2.44
N ARG A 131 -15.13 11.22 3.49
CA ARG A 131 -14.26 12.14 4.23
C ARG A 131 -13.39 11.34 5.19
N ILE A 132 -12.08 11.42 5.03
CA ILE A 132 -11.15 10.69 5.89
C ILE A 132 -11.05 11.39 7.24
N THR A 133 -11.43 10.68 8.30
CA THR A 133 -11.43 11.18 9.69
C THR A 133 -10.50 10.37 10.61
N VAL A 134 -10.02 9.21 10.14
CA VAL A 134 -9.12 8.34 10.89
C VAL A 134 -8.07 7.77 9.95
N THR A 135 -6.81 7.81 10.38
CA THR A 135 -5.71 7.13 9.68
C THR A 135 -5.09 6.07 10.59
N LYS A 136 -4.76 4.92 10.01
CA LYS A 136 -4.06 3.81 10.67
C LYS A 136 -2.85 3.42 9.82
N PRO A 137 -1.90 2.64 10.35
CA PRO A 137 -0.73 2.23 9.57
C PRO A 137 -1.07 1.64 8.19
N ASN A 138 -2.08 0.77 8.12
CA ASN A 138 -2.41 0.02 6.90
C ASN A 138 -3.85 0.25 6.42
N SER A 139 -4.53 1.30 6.85
CA SER A 139 -5.89 1.60 6.41
C SER A 139 -6.31 3.02 6.76
N LEU A 140 -7.35 3.48 6.09
CA LEU A 140 -8.05 4.73 6.35
C LEU A 140 -9.43 4.44 6.93
N GLY A 141 -9.96 5.38 7.70
CA GLY A 141 -11.34 5.37 8.14
C GLY A 141 -11.99 6.71 7.89
N GLY A 142 -13.29 6.72 7.72
CA GLY A 142 -13.98 7.97 7.42
C GLY A 142 -15.49 7.89 7.52
N GLU A 143 -16.11 8.94 7.04
CA GLU A 143 -17.55 9.12 7.04
C GLU A 143 -18.06 9.27 5.62
N LEU A 144 -19.18 8.58 5.32
CA LEU A 144 -19.85 8.68 4.04
C LEU A 144 -20.46 10.08 3.89
N LEU A 145 -20.13 10.78 2.81
CA LEU A 145 -20.74 12.06 2.49
C LEU A 145 -22.04 11.84 1.71
N ALA A 146 -23.10 12.57 2.09
CA ALA A 146 -24.48 12.35 1.63
C ALA A 146 -24.75 12.64 0.14
N ASP A 147 -23.79 13.22 -0.60
CA ASP A 147 -23.94 13.60 -2.00
C ASP A 147 -23.06 12.75 -2.93
N THR A 148 -23.41 11.50 -3.10
CA THR A 148 -22.83 10.72 -4.20
C THR A 148 -23.93 10.30 -5.18
N LYS A 149 -24.12 11.10 -6.23
CA LYS A 149 -24.72 10.56 -7.46
C LYS A 149 -23.80 9.44 -7.95
N PRO A 150 -24.32 8.23 -8.23
CA PRO A 150 -23.51 7.18 -8.83
C PRO A 150 -22.95 7.72 -10.14
N GLN A 151 -21.61 7.78 -10.25
CA GLN A 151 -20.98 7.92 -11.56
C GLN A 151 -21.20 6.59 -12.28
N THR A 152 -22.29 6.49 -13.01
CA THR A 152 -22.48 5.46 -14.04
C THR A 152 -21.37 5.68 -15.05
N SER A 153 -20.44 4.73 -15.16
CA SER A 153 -19.45 4.72 -16.25
C SER A 153 -20.24 4.63 -17.57
N GLU A 154 -20.31 5.72 -18.31
CA GLU A 154 -20.63 5.69 -19.74
C GLU A 154 -19.50 4.97 -20.49
N ARG A 155 -19.54 3.66 -20.46
CA ARG A 155 -18.80 2.78 -21.36
C ARG A 155 -19.74 1.67 -21.82
N ASP A 156 -20.76 2.04 -22.57
CA ASP A 156 -21.46 1.14 -23.48
C ASP A 156 -22.27 2.00 -24.47
N ALA A 157 -21.57 2.57 -25.45
CA ALA A 157 -22.13 3.01 -26.70
C ALA A 157 -21.01 3.39 -27.69
N ALA A 158 -20.42 2.42 -28.36
CA ALA A 158 -19.90 2.53 -29.72
C ALA A 158 -19.52 1.14 -30.24
#